data_a8bb433ac2c9129e454a0a1b9ebde981
#
_entry.id   a8bb433ac2c9129e454a0a1b9ebde981
#
_cell.length_a   1.000
_cell.length_b   1.000
_cell.length_c   1.000
_cell.angle_alpha   90.00
_cell.angle_beta   90.00
_cell.angle_gamma   90.00
#
_symmetry.space_group_name_H-M   'P 1'
#
loop_
_entity.id
_entity.type
_entity.pdbx_description
1 polymer ?
#
loop_
_entity_poly.entity_id
_entity_poly.type
_entity_poly.pdbx_seq_one_letter_code
_entity_poly.pdbx_strand_id
1 'polypeptide(L)'
;MKRNLNNIIVDKGSIIDKDTGEILGVTSPKFSNWDYAKYLEEFNKTKEVRFLEPMTAQELDEDKLQKHLEENRVIGEQKFDGHRGLVFITSKGNRIFSRRVSKQTGWYAENTDTMPHIRDILVPEDLYGTVIDGEILLPIENCTCRQVQSVTGALPETAIKYQLENGFAYLSAFDILYYKGINIQKMPLWKRKLYLWEVLLRIKSDFISMCTLYCNQETMDYLKFKWKEYGADQELIDSLVLVHDFEQQFREFLKEGKEGLIIKDIEGIYEQKRSKAFVKMKAHKTYDVVIMGYDEPTKEYTGKELDTWEYFDHDGAPVTKFYYNGWIGAVVFGVWKDGKLVEVGRTSGMDEETRQLLSENRKEYLGQVIEVEAQGIINKDTGSLQHPRFIRLRPDKSSEMCTFEAHIREDK
;
A
#
# COMPACT_ATOMS: atom_id res chain seq x y z
N MET A 1 -26.19 -0.54 15.07
CA MET A 1 -26.38 -2.01 14.92
C MET A 1 -25.35 -2.49 13.89
N LYS A 2 -24.39 -3.35 14.28
CA LYS A 2 -23.47 -3.96 13.29
C LYS A 2 -24.31 -4.84 12.36
N ARG A 3 -24.44 -4.48 11.09
CA ARG A 3 -25.08 -5.33 10.08
C ARG A 3 -24.27 -6.61 9.93
N ASN A 4 -24.97 -7.75 9.90
CA ASN A 4 -24.32 -9.05 9.69
C ASN A 4 -24.03 -9.20 8.19
N LEU A 5 -22.79 -8.97 7.78
CA LEU A 5 -22.35 -9.01 6.38
C LEU A 5 -22.55 -10.37 5.70
N ASN A 6 -22.73 -11.45 6.48
CA ASN A 6 -23.06 -12.78 5.96
C ASN A 6 -24.49 -12.89 5.39
N ASN A 7 -25.33 -11.89 5.61
CA ASN A 7 -26.72 -11.86 5.17
C ASN A 7 -26.97 -11.02 3.91
N ILE A 8 -25.94 -10.74 3.13
CA ILE A 8 -26.05 -9.92 1.92
C ILE A 8 -26.00 -10.81 0.69
N ILE A 9 -26.87 -10.54 -0.30
CA ILE A 9 -26.87 -11.19 -1.63
C ILE A 9 -26.82 -10.16 -2.74
N VAL A 10 -26.32 -10.58 -3.91
CA VAL A 10 -26.48 -9.83 -5.15
C VAL A 10 -27.50 -10.53 -6.02
N ASP A 11 -28.60 -9.84 -6.33
CA ASP A 11 -29.63 -10.30 -7.26
C ASP A 11 -29.84 -9.23 -8.34
N LYS A 12 -29.74 -9.66 -9.61
CA LYS A 12 -29.95 -8.81 -10.80
C LYS A 12 -29.24 -7.44 -10.75
N GLY A 13 -28.04 -7.42 -10.18
CA GLY A 13 -27.26 -6.20 -10.06
C GLY A 13 -27.58 -5.33 -8.84
N SER A 14 -28.46 -5.78 -7.96
CA SER A 14 -28.71 -5.12 -6.67
C SER A 14 -28.04 -5.88 -5.54
N ILE A 15 -27.46 -5.15 -4.59
CA ILE A 15 -26.95 -5.68 -3.32
C ILE A 15 -28.09 -5.60 -2.32
N ILE A 16 -28.54 -6.72 -1.81
CA ILE A 16 -29.74 -6.83 -0.97
C ILE A 16 -29.38 -7.47 0.36
N ASP A 17 -29.86 -6.88 1.46
CA ASP A 17 -29.86 -7.51 2.76
C ASP A 17 -30.91 -8.64 2.78
N LYS A 18 -30.48 -9.87 3.04
CA LYS A 18 -31.33 -11.07 3.02
C LYS A 18 -32.45 -11.03 4.07
N ASP A 19 -32.18 -10.43 5.21
CA ASP A 19 -33.10 -10.44 6.33
C ASP A 19 -34.19 -9.38 6.17
N THR A 20 -33.85 -8.24 5.59
CA THR A 20 -34.75 -7.09 5.47
C THR A 20 -35.29 -6.89 4.06
N GLY A 21 -34.65 -7.48 3.04
CA GLY A 21 -34.93 -7.20 1.63
C GLY A 21 -34.53 -5.79 1.18
N GLU A 22 -33.83 -5.05 2.04
CA GLU A 22 -33.38 -3.68 1.73
C GLU A 22 -32.31 -3.69 0.65
N ILE A 23 -32.44 -2.82 -0.37
CA ILE A 23 -31.41 -2.63 -1.39
C ILE A 23 -30.34 -1.74 -0.79
N LEU A 24 -29.16 -2.30 -0.56
CA LEU A 24 -27.98 -1.63 0.01
C LEU A 24 -27.13 -0.92 -1.04
N GLY A 25 -27.31 -1.28 -2.31
CA GLY A 25 -26.60 -0.72 -3.44
C GLY A 25 -26.95 -1.43 -4.75
N VAL A 26 -26.49 -0.89 -5.86
CA VAL A 26 -26.65 -1.48 -7.19
C VAL A 26 -25.31 -1.58 -7.89
N THR A 27 -25.09 -2.68 -8.63
CA THR A 27 -23.94 -2.82 -9.49
C THR A 27 -24.13 -1.96 -10.74
N SER A 28 -23.19 -1.08 -11.04
CA SER A 28 -23.26 -0.26 -12.24
C SER A 28 -23.11 -1.11 -13.51
N PRO A 29 -23.80 -0.73 -14.62
CA PRO A 29 -23.54 -1.32 -15.91
C PRO A 29 -22.08 -1.10 -16.33
N LYS A 30 -21.48 -2.04 -17.06
CA LYS A 30 -20.14 -1.88 -17.62
C LYS A 30 -20.07 -0.61 -18.46
N PHE A 31 -19.25 0.34 -18.04
CA PHE A 31 -18.90 1.46 -18.89
C PHE A 31 -17.92 0.98 -19.97
N SER A 32 -18.18 1.35 -21.22
CA SER A 32 -17.15 1.25 -22.25
C SER A 32 -15.99 2.20 -21.92
N ASN A 33 -14.77 1.92 -22.36
CA ASN A 33 -13.61 2.80 -22.14
C ASN A 33 -13.88 4.24 -22.63
N TRP A 34 -14.77 4.40 -23.62
CA TRP A 34 -15.17 5.68 -24.17
C TRP A 34 -16.10 6.45 -23.21
N ASP A 35 -17.06 5.76 -22.61
CA ASP A 35 -17.99 6.36 -21.65
C ASP A 35 -17.28 6.80 -20.38
N TYR A 36 -16.24 6.04 -19.98
CA TYR A 36 -15.41 6.35 -18.83
C TYR A 36 -14.60 7.64 -19.01
N ALA A 37 -13.94 7.83 -20.17
CA ALA A 37 -13.19 9.04 -20.46
C ALA A 37 -14.10 10.28 -20.46
N LYS A 38 -15.29 10.21 -21.07
CA LYS A 38 -16.29 11.27 -21.07
C LYS A 38 -16.80 11.57 -19.66
N TYR A 39 -17.02 10.55 -18.85
CA TYR A 39 -17.45 10.67 -17.47
C TYR A 39 -16.40 11.35 -16.60
N LEU A 40 -15.12 11.00 -16.73
CA LEU A 40 -14.01 11.68 -16.05
C LEU A 40 -13.86 13.14 -16.49
N GLU A 41 -14.04 13.43 -17.77
CA GLU A 41 -14.01 14.80 -18.27
C GLU A 41 -15.12 15.66 -17.63
N GLU A 42 -16.32 15.10 -17.48
CA GLU A 42 -17.45 15.77 -16.83
C GLU A 42 -17.19 16.01 -15.33
N PHE A 43 -16.59 15.02 -14.64
CA PHE A 43 -16.15 15.17 -13.24
C PHE A 43 -15.07 16.24 -13.07
N ASN A 44 -14.09 16.27 -13.94
CA ASN A 44 -13.04 17.29 -13.92
C ASN A 44 -13.59 18.70 -14.12
N LYS A 45 -14.65 18.86 -14.93
CA LYS A 45 -15.35 20.16 -15.10
C LYS A 45 -16.03 20.63 -13.82
N THR A 46 -16.53 19.70 -12.98
CA THR A 46 -17.17 20.03 -11.70
C THR A 46 -16.17 20.24 -10.56
N LYS A 47 -14.88 19.94 -10.75
CA LYS A 47 -13.80 19.99 -9.76
C LYS A 47 -14.03 19.08 -8.52
N GLU A 48 -14.94 18.15 -8.56
CA GLU A 48 -15.22 17.22 -7.47
C GLU A 48 -14.24 16.02 -7.45
N VAL A 49 -13.72 15.64 -8.63
CA VAL A 49 -12.65 14.62 -8.75
C VAL A 49 -11.40 15.27 -9.35
N ARG A 50 -10.23 14.94 -8.79
CA ARG A 50 -8.95 15.54 -9.16
C ARG A 50 -7.87 14.49 -9.25
N PHE A 51 -6.88 14.73 -10.08
CA PHE A 51 -5.66 13.93 -10.03
C PHE A 51 -4.84 14.34 -8.81
N LEU A 52 -4.64 13.40 -7.88
CA LEU A 52 -3.90 13.61 -6.63
C LEU A 52 -2.88 12.50 -6.48
N GLU A 53 -1.60 12.83 -6.47
CA GLU A 53 -0.57 11.86 -6.17
C GLU A 53 -0.55 11.59 -4.65
N PRO A 54 -0.83 10.36 -4.19
CA PRO A 54 -0.81 10.06 -2.77
C PRO A 54 0.58 10.21 -2.19
N MET A 55 0.67 10.89 -1.04
CA MET A 55 1.90 10.98 -0.25
C MET A 55 2.38 9.58 0.14
N THR A 56 3.68 9.32 -0.01
CA THR A 56 4.28 8.03 0.33
C THR A 56 5.29 8.16 1.45
N ALA A 57 5.34 7.14 2.31
CA ALA A 57 6.26 7.07 3.42
C ALA A 57 7.70 6.82 2.94
N GLN A 58 8.65 7.44 3.64
CA GLN A 58 10.06 7.18 3.50
C GLN A 58 10.50 6.07 4.47
N GLU A 59 11.50 5.32 4.11
CA GLU A 59 12.23 4.42 5.00
C GLU A 59 13.49 5.14 5.49
N LEU A 60 13.74 5.10 6.78
CA LEU A 60 14.93 5.68 7.39
C LEU A 60 15.77 4.54 7.98
N ASP A 61 17.09 4.74 8.01
CA ASP A 61 17.97 3.91 8.84
C ASP A 61 17.71 4.21 10.34
N GLU A 62 18.21 3.33 11.20
CA GLU A 62 17.95 3.36 12.65
C GLU A 62 18.34 4.70 13.29
N ASP A 63 19.52 5.22 12.98
CA ASP A 63 20.02 6.50 13.52
C ASP A 63 19.12 7.68 13.10
N LYS A 64 18.71 7.71 11.83
CA LYS A 64 17.84 8.76 11.31
C LYS A 64 16.40 8.63 11.84
N LEU A 65 15.95 7.40 12.06
CA LEU A 65 14.64 7.14 12.66
C LEU A 65 14.63 7.64 14.11
N GLN A 66 15.63 7.27 14.90
CA GLN A 66 15.75 7.71 16.28
C GLN A 66 15.77 9.25 16.38
N LYS A 67 16.59 9.89 15.56
CA LYS A 67 16.63 11.35 15.47
C LYS A 67 15.27 11.95 15.09
N HIS A 68 14.55 11.33 14.14
CA HIS A 68 13.22 11.78 13.73
C HIS A 68 12.21 11.71 14.87
N LEU A 69 12.25 10.64 15.68
CA LEU A 69 11.40 10.46 16.87
C LEU A 69 11.70 11.48 17.97
N GLU A 70 12.97 11.87 18.12
CA GLU A 70 13.40 12.84 19.13
C GLU A 70 13.06 14.30 18.74
N GLU A 71 13.18 14.62 17.45
CA GLU A 71 13.00 15.99 16.94
C GLU A 71 11.54 16.36 16.66
N ASN A 72 10.63 15.38 16.55
CA ASN A 72 9.25 15.61 16.12
C ASN A 72 8.23 15.01 17.11
N ARG A 73 7.07 15.65 17.22
CA ARG A 73 5.90 15.03 17.82
C ARG A 73 5.24 14.12 16.79
N VAL A 74 5.21 12.84 17.06
CA VAL A 74 4.76 11.85 16.10
C VAL A 74 3.60 11.00 16.63
N ILE A 75 2.80 10.49 15.71
CA ILE A 75 1.86 9.38 15.92
C ILE A 75 2.31 8.17 15.13
N GLY A 76 2.00 6.99 15.65
CA GLY A 76 2.11 5.72 14.94
C GLY A 76 0.74 5.26 14.45
N GLU A 77 0.71 4.67 13.27
CA GLU A 77 -0.46 3.99 12.71
C GLU A 77 -0.02 2.61 12.21
N GLN A 78 -0.90 1.60 12.31
CA GLN A 78 -0.58 0.30 11.74
C GLN A 78 -0.26 0.44 10.25
N LYS A 79 0.84 -0.15 9.81
CA LYS A 79 1.11 -0.32 8.37
C LYS A 79 0.30 -1.52 7.88
N PHE A 80 -0.69 -1.24 7.07
CA PHE A 80 -1.54 -2.25 6.48
C PHE A 80 -0.92 -2.79 5.18
N ASP A 81 -1.10 -4.08 4.92
CA ASP A 81 -0.78 -4.73 3.65
C ASP A 81 -2.04 -4.80 2.78
N GLY A 82 -2.57 -3.64 2.42
CA GLY A 82 -3.76 -3.46 1.61
C GLY A 82 -3.49 -2.78 0.27
N HIS A 83 -4.52 -2.12 -0.25
CA HIS A 83 -4.37 -1.25 -1.42
C HIS A 83 -4.78 0.19 -1.08
N ARG A 84 -3.89 1.15 -1.40
CA ARG A 84 -4.19 2.57 -1.23
C ARG A 84 -5.45 2.97 -1.96
N GLY A 85 -6.39 3.60 -1.26
CA GLY A 85 -7.63 4.12 -1.80
C GLY A 85 -7.83 5.60 -1.49
N LEU A 86 -8.17 6.38 -2.51
CA LEU A 86 -8.69 7.74 -2.38
C LEU A 86 -10.21 7.70 -2.58
N VAL A 87 -10.97 8.11 -1.58
CA VAL A 87 -12.42 8.22 -1.67
C VAL A 87 -12.80 9.69 -1.88
N PHE A 88 -13.40 9.98 -3.02
CA PHE A 88 -13.93 11.29 -3.37
C PHE A 88 -15.42 11.31 -3.06
N ILE A 89 -15.84 12.19 -2.18
CA ILE A 89 -17.24 12.42 -1.87
C ILE A 89 -17.79 13.43 -2.87
N THR A 90 -18.73 12.98 -3.71
CA THR A 90 -19.25 13.79 -4.81
C THR A 90 -20.76 13.87 -4.79
N SER A 91 -21.32 14.86 -5.48
CA SER A 91 -22.78 15.05 -5.67
C SER A 91 -23.44 13.89 -6.44
N LYS A 92 -22.66 13.04 -7.10
CA LYS A 92 -23.14 11.89 -7.91
C LYS A 92 -22.80 10.55 -7.30
N GLY A 93 -22.51 10.49 -6.00
CA GLY A 93 -22.05 9.30 -5.28
C GLY A 93 -20.55 9.32 -5.01
N ASN A 94 -20.11 8.44 -4.12
CA ASN A 94 -18.69 8.39 -3.76
C ASN A 94 -17.89 7.66 -4.85
N ARG A 95 -16.68 8.14 -5.11
CA ARG A 95 -15.77 7.57 -6.10
C ARG A 95 -14.51 7.08 -5.43
N ILE A 96 -14.06 5.90 -5.81
CA ILE A 96 -12.91 5.22 -5.18
C ILE A 96 -11.84 5.00 -6.22
N PHE A 97 -10.64 5.54 -5.99
CA PHE A 97 -9.50 5.40 -6.88
C PHE A 97 -8.33 4.80 -6.14
N SER A 98 -7.61 3.88 -6.81
CA SER A 98 -6.34 3.37 -6.31
C SER A 98 -5.18 4.31 -6.70
N ARG A 99 -4.00 4.10 -6.09
CA ARG A 99 -2.78 4.82 -6.48
C ARG A 99 -2.27 4.44 -7.88
N ARG A 100 -2.65 3.27 -8.38
CA ARG A 100 -2.17 2.76 -9.66
C ARG A 100 -2.78 3.54 -10.81
N VAL A 101 -1.93 4.08 -11.69
CA VAL A 101 -2.39 4.70 -12.94
C VAL A 101 -2.72 3.61 -13.95
N SER A 102 -3.92 3.68 -14.51
CA SER A 102 -4.35 2.79 -15.60
C SER A 102 -3.64 3.18 -16.89
N LYS A 103 -2.99 2.21 -17.54
CA LYS A 103 -2.37 2.41 -18.85
C LYS A 103 -3.37 2.75 -19.96
N GLN A 104 -4.65 2.39 -19.78
CA GLN A 104 -5.71 2.64 -20.76
C GLN A 104 -6.25 4.07 -20.72
N THR A 105 -6.34 4.65 -19.52
CA THR A 105 -6.99 5.96 -19.32
C THR A 105 -5.98 7.08 -19.00
N GLY A 106 -4.75 6.76 -18.61
CA GLY A 106 -3.79 7.73 -18.06
C GLY A 106 -4.22 8.35 -16.73
N TRP A 107 -5.29 7.82 -16.12
CA TRP A 107 -5.84 8.22 -14.82
C TRP A 107 -5.66 7.10 -13.80
N TYR A 108 -5.91 7.39 -12.52
CA TYR A 108 -5.92 6.34 -11.51
C TYR A 108 -6.93 5.24 -11.84
N ALA A 109 -6.58 3.99 -11.53
CA ALA A 109 -7.51 2.89 -11.67
C ALA A 109 -8.68 3.08 -10.69
N GLU A 110 -9.88 3.08 -11.22
CA GLU A 110 -11.09 3.28 -10.46
C GLU A 110 -11.68 1.97 -9.97
N ASN A 111 -12.05 1.93 -8.70
CA ASN A 111 -12.61 0.78 -8.01
C ASN A 111 -14.05 1.05 -7.51
N THR A 112 -14.70 2.08 -7.99
CA THR A 112 -16.04 2.51 -7.54
C THR A 112 -17.04 1.38 -7.66
N ASP A 113 -17.08 0.71 -8.80
CA ASP A 113 -18.07 -0.35 -9.07
C ASP A 113 -17.73 -1.71 -8.45
N THR A 114 -16.48 -1.89 -7.99
CA THR A 114 -16.10 -3.09 -7.23
C THR A 114 -16.50 -3.01 -5.75
N MET A 115 -16.81 -1.81 -5.24
CA MET A 115 -17.20 -1.55 -3.85
C MET A 115 -18.48 -0.69 -3.78
N PRO A 116 -19.63 -1.19 -4.31
CA PRO A 116 -20.86 -0.41 -4.38
C PRO A 116 -21.38 0.01 -3.00
N HIS A 117 -21.10 -0.76 -1.95
CA HIS A 117 -21.46 -0.45 -0.57
C HIS A 117 -20.74 0.79 -0.02
N ILE A 118 -19.53 1.15 -0.54
CA ILE A 118 -18.85 2.42 -0.25
C ILE A 118 -19.34 3.53 -1.19
N ARG A 119 -19.53 3.20 -2.48
CA ARG A 119 -20.05 4.15 -3.48
C ARG A 119 -21.37 4.76 -3.04
N ASP A 120 -22.29 3.93 -2.54
CA ASP A 120 -23.68 4.30 -2.26
C ASP A 120 -23.90 4.78 -0.82
N ILE A 121 -22.83 4.99 -0.02
CA ILE A 121 -22.94 5.65 1.28
C ILE A 121 -23.56 7.03 1.09
N LEU A 122 -24.69 7.27 1.76
CA LEU A 122 -25.32 8.58 1.77
C LEU A 122 -24.49 9.58 2.58
N VAL A 123 -24.15 10.66 1.94
CA VAL A 123 -23.31 11.71 2.52
C VAL A 123 -24.06 13.04 2.49
N PRO A 124 -24.02 13.85 3.57
CA PRO A 124 -24.57 15.21 3.56
C PRO A 124 -23.96 16.07 2.42
N GLU A 125 -24.81 16.84 1.73
CA GLU A 125 -24.41 17.63 0.55
C GLU A 125 -23.27 18.60 0.83
N ASP A 126 -23.23 19.18 2.04
CA ASP A 126 -22.17 20.11 2.44
C ASP A 126 -20.80 19.45 2.61
N LEU A 127 -20.71 18.09 2.54
CA LEU A 127 -19.45 17.36 2.50
C LEU A 127 -18.95 17.07 1.08
N TYR A 128 -19.70 17.43 0.04
CA TYR A 128 -19.25 17.24 -1.33
C TYR A 128 -17.93 17.98 -1.61
N GLY A 129 -17.08 17.34 -2.41
CA GLY A 129 -15.72 17.81 -2.67
C GLY A 129 -14.70 17.39 -1.60
N THR A 130 -15.10 16.61 -0.59
CA THR A 130 -14.18 16.00 0.38
C THR A 130 -13.42 14.84 -0.26
N VAL A 131 -12.12 14.70 0.08
CA VAL A 131 -11.28 13.61 -0.40
C VAL A 131 -10.59 12.96 0.80
N ILE A 132 -10.90 11.71 1.03
CA ILE A 132 -10.36 10.86 2.11
C ILE A 132 -9.26 9.97 1.52
N ASP A 133 -8.16 9.82 2.26
CA ASP A 133 -7.03 8.96 1.93
C ASP A 133 -6.95 7.82 2.94
N GLY A 134 -6.84 6.59 2.47
CA GLY A 134 -6.86 5.42 3.34
C GLY A 134 -6.30 4.17 2.67
N GLU A 135 -6.38 3.07 3.38
CA GLU A 135 -6.03 1.74 2.88
C GLU A 135 -7.30 0.90 2.76
N ILE A 136 -7.52 0.33 1.58
CA ILE A 136 -8.60 -0.63 1.30
C ILE A 136 -8.16 -1.98 1.84
N LEU A 137 -9.02 -2.58 2.66
CA LEU A 137 -8.78 -3.84 3.36
C LEU A 137 -10.01 -4.74 3.26
N LEU A 138 -9.83 -6.03 3.58
CA LEU A 138 -10.89 -7.00 3.82
C LEU A 138 -10.95 -7.35 5.31
N PRO A 139 -12.10 -7.73 5.85
CA PRO A 139 -12.24 -8.14 7.25
C PRO A 139 -11.73 -9.59 7.47
N ILE A 140 -10.53 -9.84 6.98
CA ILE A 140 -9.80 -11.11 7.07
C ILE A 140 -8.62 -10.88 8.01
N GLU A 141 -8.42 -11.79 8.95
CA GLU A 141 -7.27 -11.72 9.83
C GLU A 141 -5.95 -11.73 9.02
N ASN A 142 -5.05 -10.80 9.32
CA ASN A 142 -3.80 -10.59 8.59
C ASN A 142 -4.02 -10.47 7.06
N CYS A 143 -5.03 -9.67 6.70
CA CYS A 143 -5.35 -9.36 5.30
C CYS A 143 -4.11 -8.88 4.55
N THR A 144 -3.89 -9.43 3.36
CA THR A 144 -2.76 -9.09 2.49
C THR A 144 -3.21 -8.35 1.23
N CYS A 145 -2.32 -7.60 0.62
CA CYS A 145 -2.57 -6.89 -0.65
C CYS A 145 -3.03 -7.84 -1.77
N ARG A 146 -2.60 -9.11 -1.74
CA ARG A 146 -3.03 -10.13 -2.71
C ARG A 146 -4.54 -10.43 -2.57
N GLN A 147 -5.06 -10.51 -1.36
CA GLN A 147 -6.50 -10.71 -1.12
C GLN A 147 -7.29 -9.48 -1.54
N VAL A 148 -6.81 -8.28 -1.20
CA VAL A 148 -7.43 -7.02 -1.62
C VAL A 148 -7.44 -6.87 -3.14
N GLN A 149 -6.41 -7.38 -3.84
CA GLN A 149 -6.35 -7.40 -5.30
C GLN A 149 -7.50 -8.17 -5.94
N SER A 150 -8.07 -9.18 -5.26
CA SER A 150 -9.26 -9.91 -5.72
C SER A 150 -10.51 -9.01 -5.79
N VAL A 151 -10.48 -7.86 -5.10
CA VAL A 151 -11.53 -6.84 -5.18
C VAL A 151 -11.14 -5.72 -6.14
N THR A 152 -9.97 -5.11 -5.94
CA THR A 152 -9.57 -3.90 -6.67
C THR A 152 -9.01 -4.18 -8.07
N GLY A 153 -8.62 -5.42 -8.36
CA GLY A 153 -8.07 -5.85 -9.66
C GLY A 153 -9.05 -6.67 -10.50
N ALA A 154 -10.23 -6.98 -9.99
CA ALA A 154 -11.22 -7.83 -10.65
C ALA A 154 -12.31 -7.01 -11.35
N LEU A 155 -13.09 -7.68 -12.21
CA LEU A 155 -14.34 -7.11 -12.73
C LEU A 155 -15.37 -6.97 -11.59
N PRO A 156 -16.27 -5.98 -11.64
CA PRO A 156 -17.22 -5.72 -10.55
C PRO A 156 -17.98 -6.95 -10.05
N GLU A 157 -18.55 -7.73 -10.96
CA GLU A 157 -19.29 -8.96 -10.61
C GLU A 157 -18.42 -9.97 -9.84
N THR A 158 -17.18 -10.16 -10.28
CA THR A 158 -16.23 -11.07 -9.63
C THR A 158 -15.80 -10.53 -8.27
N ALA A 159 -15.53 -9.24 -8.17
CA ALA A 159 -15.15 -8.57 -6.94
C ALA A 159 -16.26 -8.65 -5.88
N ILE A 160 -17.52 -8.43 -6.30
CA ILE A 160 -18.68 -8.50 -5.41
C ILE A 160 -18.89 -9.94 -4.93
N LYS A 161 -18.81 -10.92 -5.83
CA LYS A 161 -18.90 -12.33 -5.44
C LYS A 161 -17.83 -12.70 -4.41
N TYR A 162 -16.60 -12.30 -4.65
CA TYR A 162 -15.51 -12.55 -3.71
C TYR A 162 -15.78 -11.94 -2.32
N GLN A 163 -16.30 -10.70 -2.28
CA GLN A 163 -16.65 -10.01 -1.03
C GLN A 163 -17.83 -10.66 -0.30
N LEU A 164 -18.80 -11.23 -1.02
CA LEU A 164 -19.90 -11.98 -0.41
C LEU A 164 -19.42 -13.23 0.35
N GLU A 165 -18.34 -13.83 -0.13
CA GLU A 165 -17.74 -15.04 0.47
C GLU A 165 -16.75 -14.72 1.59
N ASN A 166 -16.03 -13.59 1.49
CA ASN A 166 -14.88 -13.25 2.34
C ASN A 166 -15.09 -12.00 3.21
N GLY A 167 -16.24 -11.33 3.11
CA GLY A 167 -16.55 -10.07 3.77
C GLY A 167 -16.29 -8.86 2.86
N PHE A 168 -17.03 -7.77 3.13
CA PHE A 168 -16.96 -6.55 2.33
C PHE A 168 -15.69 -5.76 2.63
N ALA A 169 -15.05 -5.27 1.57
CA ALA A 169 -13.92 -4.37 1.68
C ALA A 169 -14.31 -3.08 2.41
N TYR A 170 -13.38 -2.54 3.17
CA TYR A 170 -13.56 -1.28 3.90
C TYR A 170 -12.33 -0.40 3.75
N LEU A 171 -12.49 0.90 4.01
CA LEU A 171 -11.40 1.86 4.01
C LEU A 171 -10.98 2.16 5.45
N SER A 172 -9.72 1.84 5.79
CA SER A 172 -9.05 2.36 6.99
C SER A 172 -8.48 3.73 6.64
N ALA A 173 -9.22 4.79 6.98
CA ALA A 173 -8.89 6.16 6.65
C ALA A 173 -7.78 6.70 7.56
N PHE A 174 -6.74 7.28 6.99
CA PHE A 174 -5.62 7.82 7.76
C PHE A 174 -5.27 9.28 7.42
N ASP A 175 -5.91 9.88 6.41
CA ASP A 175 -5.74 11.31 6.09
C ASP A 175 -6.95 11.85 5.32
N ILE A 176 -7.04 13.17 5.22
CA ILE A 176 -8.01 13.90 4.42
C ILE A 176 -7.31 15.05 3.70
N LEU A 177 -7.52 15.14 2.39
CA LEU A 177 -6.80 16.06 1.51
C LEU A 177 -7.59 17.29 1.15
N TYR A 178 -8.90 17.11 1.01
CA TYR A 178 -9.87 18.16 0.76
C TYR A 178 -11.03 18.00 1.73
N TYR A 179 -11.48 19.11 2.27
CA TYR A 179 -12.66 19.19 3.13
C TYR A 179 -13.65 20.18 2.52
N LYS A 180 -14.84 19.68 2.13
CA LYS A 180 -15.90 20.50 1.50
C LYS A 180 -15.38 21.29 0.28
N GLY A 181 -14.57 20.65 -0.56
CA GLY A 181 -13.93 21.27 -1.73
C GLY A 181 -12.71 22.14 -1.44
N ILE A 182 -12.40 22.43 -0.18
CA ILE A 182 -11.24 23.24 0.23
C ILE A 182 -10.01 22.35 0.35
N ASN A 183 -8.91 22.73 -0.30
CA ASN A 183 -7.63 22.07 -0.16
C ASN A 183 -7.03 22.31 1.23
N ILE A 184 -6.89 21.26 2.04
CA ILE A 184 -6.33 21.33 3.39
C ILE A 184 -4.98 20.62 3.54
N GLN A 185 -4.35 20.21 2.44
CA GLN A 185 -3.07 19.49 2.44
C GLN A 185 -1.94 20.27 3.14
N LYS A 186 -2.00 21.61 3.15
CA LYS A 186 -1.02 22.47 3.83
C LYS A 186 -1.28 22.67 5.32
N MET A 187 -2.36 22.13 5.85
CA MET A 187 -2.60 22.12 7.29
C MET A 187 -1.77 21.01 7.94
N PRO A 188 -1.39 21.16 9.23
CA PRO A 188 -0.72 20.12 9.98
C PRO A 188 -1.60 18.86 10.11
N LEU A 189 -0.97 17.70 10.20
CA LEU A 189 -1.67 16.40 10.26
C LEU A 189 -2.69 16.35 11.40
N TRP A 190 -2.32 16.85 12.61
CA TRP A 190 -3.25 16.85 13.76
C TRP A 190 -4.57 17.56 13.44
N LYS A 191 -4.53 18.62 12.65
CA LYS A 191 -5.73 19.38 12.24
C LYS A 191 -6.51 18.66 11.14
N ARG A 192 -5.82 18.02 10.19
CA ARG A 192 -6.47 17.17 9.18
C ARG A 192 -7.19 16.00 9.83
N LYS A 193 -6.65 15.41 10.90
CA LYS A 193 -7.32 14.33 11.68
C LYS A 193 -8.65 14.78 12.28
N LEU A 194 -8.75 16.03 12.76
CA LEU A 194 -10.03 16.59 13.22
C LEU A 194 -11.08 16.65 12.12
N TYR A 195 -10.71 17.15 10.94
CA TYR A 195 -11.63 17.18 9.80
C TYR A 195 -12.01 15.76 9.33
N LEU A 196 -11.06 14.83 9.35
CA LEU A 196 -11.34 13.44 9.02
C LEU A 196 -12.36 12.86 9.99
N TRP A 197 -12.17 13.05 11.29
CA TRP A 197 -13.09 12.57 12.33
C TRP A 197 -14.49 13.18 12.17
N GLU A 198 -14.59 14.49 11.96
CA GLU A 198 -15.88 15.17 11.72
C GLU A 198 -16.62 14.54 10.52
N VAL A 199 -15.91 14.30 9.44
CA VAL A 199 -16.49 13.68 8.22
C VAL A 199 -17.00 12.28 8.53
N LEU A 200 -16.21 11.46 9.23
CA LEU A 200 -16.58 10.08 9.55
C LEU A 200 -17.79 10.00 10.49
N LEU A 201 -17.86 10.87 11.49
CA LEU A 201 -19.03 10.98 12.38
C LEU A 201 -20.33 11.31 11.61
N ARG A 202 -20.20 12.08 10.53
CA ARG A 202 -21.36 12.50 9.73
C ARG A 202 -21.75 11.48 8.67
N ILE A 203 -20.78 10.73 8.13
CA ILE A 203 -21.01 9.63 7.17
C ILE A 203 -21.67 8.42 7.86
N LYS A 204 -21.30 8.11 9.09
CA LYS A 204 -21.82 7.00 9.92
C LYS A 204 -21.81 5.65 9.21
N SER A 205 -20.71 5.31 8.56
CA SER A 205 -20.56 4.06 7.81
C SER A 205 -19.64 3.08 8.52
N ASP A 206 -20.01 1.82 8.55
CA ASP A 206 -19.15 0.74 9.01
C ASP A 206 -18.02 0.39 8.01
N PHE A 207 -18.09 0.95 6.79
CA PHE A 207 -17.13 0.67 5.72
C PHE A 207 -16.02 1.72 5.56
N ILE A 208 -16.09 2.84 6.29
CA ILE A 208 -15.03 3.84 6.33
C ILE A 208 -14.82 4.21 7.79
N SER A 209 -13.65 3.89 8.34
CA SER A 209 -13.30 4.19 9.73
C SER A 209 -11.90 4.80 9.81
N MET A 210 -11.64 5.58 10.85
CA MET A 210 -10.30 6.10 11.10
C MET A 210 -9.41 4.98 11.65
N CYS A 211 -8.16 4.92 11.17
CA CYS A 211 -7.15 4.03 11.74
C CYS A 211 -6.83 4.41 13.20
N THR A 212 -6.42 3.44 14.01
CA THR A 212 -5.98 3.67 15.38
C THR A 212 -4.73 4.52 15.42
N LEU A 213 -4.70 5.49 16.33
CA LEU A 213 -3.60 6.43 16.53
C LEU A 213 -2.84 6.08 17.81
N TYR A 214 -1.58 5.69 17.65
CA TYR A 214 -0.66 5.39 18.75
C TYR A 214 0.24 6.60 18.99
N CYS A 215 0.43 7.00 20.23
CA CYS A 215 1.29 8.13 20.56
C CYS A 215 1.93 7.97 21.96
N ASN A 216 3.09 8.61 22.13
CA ASN A 216 3.70 8.73 23.44
C ASN A 216 2.95 9.77 24.29
N GLN A 217 3.27 9.85 25.59
CA GLN A 217 2.56 10.71 26.54
C GLN A 217 2.61 12.20 26.13
N GLU A 218 3.77 12.68 25.68
CA GLU A 218 3.94 14.09 25.27
C GLU A 218 3.03 14.45 24.09
N THR A 219 3.05 13.62 23.04
CA THR A 219 2.20 13.82 21.86
C THR A 219 0.73 13.69 22.20
N MET A 220 0.38 12.75 23.08
CA MET A 220 -1.00 12.57 23.56
C MET A 220 -1.51 13.82 24.27
N ASP A 221 -0.74 14.39 25.19
CA ASP A 221 -1.13 15.57 25.95
C ASP A 221 -1.26 16.79 25.01
N TYR A 222 -0.35 16.93 24.04
CA TYR A 222 -0.43 17.98 23.04
C TYR A 222 -1.68 17.84 22.17
N LEU A 223 -1.98 16.63 21.67
CA LEU A 223 -3.18 16.38 20.83
C LEU A 223 -4.46 16.63 21.63
N LYS A 224 -4.55 16.15 22.88
CA LYS A 224 -5.70 16.38 23.78
C LYS A 224 -5.93 17.87 24.00
N PHE A 225 -4.86 18.64 24.22
CA PHE A 225 -4.94 20.09 24.38
C PHE A 225 -5.45 20.76 23.09
N LYS A 226 -4.78 20.49 21.95
CA LYS A 226 -5.14 21.07 20.65
C LYS A 226 -6.56 20.71 20.21
N TRP A 227 -6.92 19.44 20.31
CA TRP A 227 -8.23 18.98 19.87
C TRP A 227 -9.37 19.55 20.73
N LYS A 228 -9.18 19.69 22.04
CA LYS A 228 -10.15 20.37 22.91
C LYS A 228 -10.28 21.87 22.54
N GLU A 229 -9.18 22.54 22.26
CA GLU A 229 -9.19 23.95 21.82
C GLU A 229 -10.03 24.11 20.54
N TYR A 230 -10.03 23.13 19.64
CA TYR A 230 -10.78 23.13 18.38
C TYR A 230 -12.14 22.43 18.47
N GLY A 231 -12.61 22.09 19.66
CA GLY A 231 -13.95 21.56 19.90
C GLY A 231 -14.14 20.07 19.51
N ALA A 232 -13.06 19.29 19.51
CA ALA A 232 -13.17 17.84 19.33
C ALA A 232 -14.03 17.21 20.41
N ASP A 233 -14.80 16.19 20.02
CA ASP A 233 -15.55 15.39 20.98
C ASP A 233 -14.62 14.47 21.83
N GLN A 234 -15.19 13.95 22.91
CA GLN A 234 -14.43 13.11 23.84
C GLN A 234 -14.07 11.76 23.21
N GLU A 235 -14.87 11.24 22.28
CA GLU A 235 -14.65 9.94 21.64
C GLU A 235 -13.36 9.95 20.80
N LEU A 236 -13.10 11.04 20.04
CA LEU A 236 -11.81 11.20 19.33
C LEU A 236 -10.64 11.23 20.31
N ILE A 237 -10.79 11.96 21.41
CA ILE A 237 -9.73 12.09 22.42
C ILE A 237 -9.43 10.74 23.07
N ASP A 238 -10.47 9.96 23.37
CA ASP A 238 -10.36 8.64 23.99
C ASP A 238 -9.89 7.55 23.02
N SER A 239 -9.94 7.80 21.70
CA SER A 239 -9.45 6.89 20.67
C SER A 239 -7.91 6.82 20.59
N LEU A 240 -7.20 7.77 21.24
CA LEU A 240 -5.74 7.78 21.29
C LEU A 240 -5.21 6.63 22.17
N VAL A 241 -4.29 5.85 21.61
CA VAL A 241 -3.65 4.73 22.32
C VAL A 241 -2.25 5.15 22.76
N LEU A 242 -2.02 5.09 24.07
CA LEU A 242 -0.72 5.39 24.66
C LEU A 242 0.25 4.25 24.37
N VAL A 243 1.44 4.60 23.87
CA VAL A 243 2.59 3.70 23.76
C VAL A 243 3.79 4.32 24.44
N HIS A 244 4.61 3.50 25.09
CA HIS A 244 5.83 3.95 25.74
C HIS A 244 6.97 4.12 24.74
N ASP A 245 6.99 3.22 23.74
CA ASP A 245 8.04 3.14 22.73
C ASP A 245 7.47 2.59 21.41
N PHE A 246 7.77 3.28 20.31
CA PHE A 246 7.31 2.88 18.97
C PHE A 246 8.02 1.62 18.47
N GLU A 247 9.25 1.35 18.88
CA GLU A 247 9.94 0.12 18.53
C GLU A 247 9.29 -1.08 19.22
N GLN A 248 8.90 -0.94 20.48
CA GLN A 248 8.16 -1.97 21.18
C GLN A 248 6.83 -2.23 20.46
N GLN A 249 6.06 -1.19 20.14
CA GLN A 249 4.80 -1.32 19.41
C GLN A 249 5.00 -1.97 18.02
N PHE A 250 6.06 -1.63 17.36
CA PHE A 250 6.44 -2.26 16.08
C PHE A 250 6.71 -3.76 16.26
N ARG A 251 7.50 -4.15 17.27
CA ARG A 251 7.76 -5.57 17.58
C ARG A 251 6.49 -6.34 17.93
N GLU A 252 5.56 -5.71 18.65
CA GLU A 252 4.25 -6.31 18.96
C GLU A 252 3.44 -6.53 17.69
N PHE A 253 3.38 -5.56 16.79
CA PHE A 253 2.71 -5.70 15.50
C PHE A 253 3.29 -6.86 14.67
N LEU A 254 4.61 -7.01 14.64
CA LEU A 254 5.23 -8.14 13.93
C LEU A 254 4.86 -9.49 14.53
N LYS A 255 4.79 -9.60 15.87
CA LYS A 255 4.35 -10.84 16.56
C LYS A 255 2.89 -11.19 16.24
N GLU A 256 2.05 -10.19 16.01
CA GLU A 256 0.65 -10.34 15.61
C GLU A 256 0.49 -10.62 14.10
N GLY A 257 1.59 -10.72 13.34
CA GLY A 257 1.55 -10.93 11.89
C GLY A 257 1.20 -9.70 11.07
N LYS A 258 1.24 -8.50 11.65
CA LYS A 258 1.03 -7.23 10.96
C LYS A 258 2.31 -6.81 10.22
N GLU A 259 2.16 -6.01 9.13
CA GLU A 259 3.27 -5.60 8.27
C GLU A 259 4.28 -4.66 8.95
N GLY A 260 3.80 -3.83 9.89
CA GLY A 260 4.63 -2.87 10.60
C GLY A 260 3.89 -1.62 11.09
N LEU A 261 4.62 -0.50 11.14
CA LEU A 261 4.15 0.77 11.68
C LEU A 261 4.48 1.92 10.71
N ILE A 262 3.58 2.88 10.60
CA ILE A 262 3.82 4.17 9.95
C ILE A 262 3.90 5.26 11.01
N ILE A 263 5.05 5.88 11.13
CA ILE A 263 5.28 7.04 11.99
C ILE A 263 4.97 8.31 11.20
N LYS A 264 4.19 9.20 11.78
CA LYS A 264 3.76 10.44 11.13
C LYS A 264 4.00 11.64 12.02
N ASP A 265 4.70 12.64 11.51
CA ASP A 265 4.84 13.94 12.16
C ASP A 265 3.47 14.64 12.21
N ILE A 266 2.99 14.98 13.42
CA ILE A 266 1.69 15.61 13.61
C ILE A 266 1.63 17.05 13.08
N GLU A 267 2.76 17.74 12.97
CA GLU A 267 2.87 19.07 12.34
C GLU A 267 3.12 18.97 10.82
N GLY A 268 3.35 17.76 10.32
CA GLY A 268 3.66 17.52 8.92
C GLY A 268 2.50 17.88 7.98
N ILE A 269 2.83 18.55 6.87
CA ILE A 269 1.90 18.82 5.79
C ILE A 269 1.80 17.62 4.86
N TYR A 270 0.71 17.54 4.09
CA TYR A 270 0.56 16.53 3.04
C TYR A 270 1.28 16.98 1.76
N GLU A 271 2.23 16.19 1.31
CA GLU A 271 3.00 16.43 0.09
C GLU A 271 2.69 15.33 -0.94
N GLN A 272 2.38 15.70 -2.17
CA GLN A 272 2.09 14.73 -3.24
C GLN A 272 3.38 14.08 -3.79
N LYS A 273 4.19 13.52 -2.89
CA LYS A 273 5.47 12.85 -3.17
C LYS A 273 5.87 11.98 -1.98
N ARG A 274 7.04 11.35 -2.07
CA ARG A 274 7.68 10.72 -0.89
C ARG A 274 8.12 11.80 0.10
N SER A 275 7.75 11.66 1.37
CA SER A 275 8.02 12.66 2.41
C SER A 275 8.55 12.02 3.69
N LYS A 276 9.43 12.78 4.38
CA LYS A 276 9.94 12.43 5.70
C LYS A 276 8.90 12.63 6.82
N ALA A 277 7.83 13.38 6.55
CA ALA A 277 6.73 13.52 7.51
C ALA A 277 5.97 12.19 7.72
N PHE A 278 6.13 11.23 6.79
CA PHE A 278 5.65 9.86 6.93
C PHE A 278 6.83 8.90 6.81
N VAL A 279 7.10 8.16 7.87
CA VAL A 279 8.19 7.19 7.95
C VAL A 279 7.63 5.80 8.19
N LYS A 280 8.08 4.82 7.41
CA LYS A 280 7.65 3.43 7.58
C LYS A 280 8.70 2.61 8.33
N MET A 281 8.24 1.90 9.34
CA MET A 281 8.94 0.80 9.99
C MET A 281 8.31 -0.50 9.49
N LYS A 282 9.11 -1.35 8.89
CA LYS A 282 8.68 -2.67 8.39
C LYS A 282 9.74 -3.72 8.74
N ALA A 283 9.31 -4.98 8.85
CA ALA A 283 10.26 -6.04 9.07
C ALA A 283 11.21 -6.16 7.87
N HIS A 284 12.46 -6.31 8.17
CA HIS A 284 13.49 -6.73 7.24
C HIS A 284 14.12 -7.99 7.81
N LYS A 285 14.03 -9.08 7.08
CA LYS A 285 14.68 -10.34 7.41
C LYS A 285 15.73 -10.62 6.35
N THR A 286 16.86 -11.12 6.76
CA THR A 286 17.90 -11.53 5.83
C THR A 286 17.88 -13.04 5.65
N TYR A 287 18.10 -13.48 4.43
CA TYR A 287 18.11 -14.88 4.03
C TYR A 287 19.37 -15.15 3.23
N ASP A 288 20.04 -16.25 3.56
CA ASP A 288 21.13 -16.75 2.74
C ASP A 288 20.57 -17.71 1.69
N VAL A 289 20.79 -17.39 0.45
CA VAL A 289 20.25 -18.12 -0.71
C VAL A 289 21.34 -18.35 -1.77
N VAL A 290 21.15 -19.32 -2.63
CA VAL A 290 22.13 -19.75 -3.64
C VAL A 290 21.76 -19.17 -5.00
N ILE A 291 22.69 -18.57 -5.72
CA ILE A 291 22.48 -18.10 -7.09
C ILE A 291 22.21 -19.30 -8.00
N MET A 292 21.03 -19.34 -8.61
CA MET A 292 20.61 -20.37 -9.56
C MET A 292 20.79 -19.95 -11.01
N GLY A 293 20.70 -18.64 -11.27
CA GLY A 293 20.72 -18.11 -12.62
C GLY A 293 20.50 -16.61 -12.65
N TYR A 294 20.28 -16.12 -13.85
CA TYR A 294 20.12 -14.70 -14.11
C TYR A 294 19.01 -14.48 -15.12
N ASP A 295 18.18 -13.46 -14.89
CA ASP A 295 17.24 -12.95 -15.90
C ASP A 295 17.94 -11.92 -16.78
N GLU A 296 17.60 -11.90 -18.06
CA GLU A 296 18.04 -10.84 -18.96
C GLU A 296 17.32 -9.53 -18.64
N PRO A 297 17.95 -8.37 -18.89
CA PRO A 297 17.34 -7.07 -18.64
C PRO A 297 16.23 -6.77 -19.63
N THR A 298 15.28 -5.94 -19.24
CA THR A 298 14.30 -5.37 -20.16
C THR A 298 15.04 -4.57 -21.23
N LYS A 299 14.76 -4.85 -22.51
CA LYS A 299 15.40 -4.16 -23.62
C LYS A 299 14.88 -2.74 -23.75
N GLU A 300 13.57 -2.58 -23.92
CA GLU A 300 12.92 -1.31 -24.22
C GLU A 300 12.96 -0.34 -23.05
N TYR A 301 13.42 0.89 -23.30
CA TYR A 301 13.33 1.98 -22.33
C TYR A 301 12.07 2.82 -22.59
N THR A 302 11.25 2.98 -21.55
CA THR A 302 9.97 3.72 -21.58
C THR A 302 9.93 4.85 -20.55
N GLY A 303 11.10 5.32 -20.08
CA GLY A 303 11.23 6.39 -19.09
C GLY A 303 10.79 7.75 -19.62
N LYS A 304 10.62 8.70 -18.70
CA LYS A 304 10.19 10.08 -19.02
C LYS A 304 11.32 10.93 -19.60
N GLU A 305 12.56 10.48 -19.42
CA GLU A 305 13.79 11.18 -19.81
C GLU A 305 14.25 10.79 -21.21
N LEU A 306 13.34 10.43 -22.13
CA LEU A 306 13.69 9.98 -23.49
C LEU A 306 14.54 10.99 -24.25
N ASP A 307 14.28 12.29 -24.10
CA ASP A 307 15.02 13.35 -24.80
C ASP A 307 16.48 13.53 -24.28
N THR A 308 16.77 13.03 -23.11
CA THR A 308 18.12 13.07 -22.47
C THR A 308 18.75 11.68 -22.33
N TRP A 309 18.11 10.65 -22.89
CA TRP A 309 18.57 9.28 -22.77
C TRP A 309 19.79 9.04 -23.68
N GLU A 310 20.78 8.33 -23.19
CA GLU A 310 22.08 8.15 -23.87
C GLU A 310 22.25 6.74 -24.46
N TYR A 311 21.33 5.80 -24.17
CA TYR A 311 21.50 4.40 -24.51
C TYR A 311 20.53 4.01 -25.65
N PHE A 312 21.07 3.73 -26.83
CA PHE A 312 20.31 3.32 -28.01
C PHE A 312 20.92 2.04 -28.57
N ASP A 313 20.09 1.17 -29.14
CA ASP A 313 20.59 0.03 -29.91
C ASP A 313 21.10 0.48 -31.30
N HIS A 314 21.59 -0.49 -32.07
CA HIS A 314 22.15 -0.21 -33.43
C HIS A 314 21.10 0.28 -34.42
N ASP A 315 19.80 0.07 -34.14
CA ASP A 315 18.69 0.56 -34.95
C ASP A 315 18.20 1.93 -34.52
N GLY A 316 18.82 2.52 -33.47
CA GLY A 316 18.47 3.81 -32.90
C GLY A 316 17.25 3.79 -31.95
N ALA A 317 16.79 2.60 -31.54
CA ALA A 317 15.71 2.49 -30.56
C ALA A 317 16.24 2.67 -29.15
N PRO A 318 15.53 3.42 -28.26
CA PRO A 318 15.96 3.60 -26.88
C PRO A 318 15.89 2.27 -26.10
N VAL A 319 17.01 1.90 -25.49
CA VAL A 319 17.13 0.68 -24.70
C VAL A 319 17.52 1.00 -23.26
N THR A 320 17.29 0.06 -22.33
CA THR A 320 17.74 0.26 -20.96
C THR A 320 19.27 0.25 -20.87
N LYS A 321 19.83 0.97 -19.91
CA LYS A 321 21.26 0.99 -19.62
C LYS A 321 21.82 -0.42 -19.43
N PHE A 322 21.07 -1.29 -18.75
CA PHE A 322 21.50 -2.66 -18.46
C PHE A 322 21.56 -3.50 -19.73
N TYR A 323 20.57 -3.37 -20.59
CA TYR A 323 20.58 -4.04 -21.89
C TYR A 323 21.76 -3.56 -22.77
N TYR A 324 21.97 -2.24 -22.83
CA TYR A 324 23.07 -1.64 -23.60
C TYR A 324 24.44 -2.17 -23.19
N ASN A 325 24.67 -2.31 -21.88
CA ASN A 325 25.93 -2.81 -21.33
C ASN A 325 26.03 -4.35 -21.29
N GLY A 326 25.00 -5.08 -21.70
CA GLY A 326 24.97 -6.55 -21.62
C GLY A 326 24.91 -7.09 -20.18
N TRP A 327 24.42 -6.26 -19.25
CA TRP A 327 24.32 -6.63 -17.83
C TRP A 327 23.07 -7.47 -17.57
N ILE A 328 23.08 -8.20 -16.43
CA ILE A 328 21.93 -8.99 -15.97
C ILE A 328 20.76 -8.08 -15.58
N GLY A 329 19.53 -8.54 -15.77
CA GLY A 329 18.32 -7.88 -15.28
C GLY A 329 18.08 -8.18 -13.80
N ALA A 330 18.13 -9.46 -13.45
CA ALA A 330 17.96 -9.92 -12.07
C ALA A 330 18.82 -11.15 -11.77
N VAL A 331 19.07 -11.39 -10.49
CA VAL A 331 19.59 -12.65 -9.97
C VAL A 331 18.42 -13.53 -9.57
N VAL A 332 18.39 -14.76 -10.06
CA VAL A 332 17.47 -15.83 -9.67
C VAL A 332 18.16 -16.69 -8.61
N PHE A 333 17.50 -16.94 -7.50
CA PHE A 333 18.12 -17.66 -6.38
C PHE A 333 17.18 -18.67 -5.73
N GLY A 334 17.77 -19.63 -5.05
CA GLY A 334 17.06 -20.74 -4.42
C GLY A 334 17.74 -21.29 -3.19
N VAL A 335 17.11 -22.33 -2.66
CA VAL A 335 17.61 -23.11 -1.52
C VAL A 335 17.54 -24.62 -1.80
N TRP A 336 18.33 -25.40 -1.12
CA TRP A 336 18.36 -26.84 -1.27
C TRP A 336 17.15 -27.49 -0.57
N LYS A 337 16.36 -28.26 -1.35
CA LYS A 337 15.25 -29.09 -0.87
C LYS A 337 15.37 -30.48 -1.48
N ASP A 338 15.45 -31.51 -0.66
CA ASP A 338 15.54 -32.90 -1.11
C ASP A 338 16.66 -33.13 -2.15
N GLY A 339 17.82 -32.51 -1.95
CA GLY A 339 18.97 -32.60 -2.84
C GLY A 339 18.87 -31.87 -4.16
N LYS A 340 17.84 -31.03 -4.34
CA LYS A 340 17.63 -30.17 -5.50
C LYS A 340 17.57 -28.72 -5.09
N LEU A 341 18.13 -27.83 -5.93
CA LEU A 341 18.00 -26.41 -5.73
C LEU A 341 16.63 -25.95 -6.26
N VAL A 342 15.81 -25.39 -5.38
CA VAL A 342 14.47 -24.87 -5.71
C VAL A 342 14.44 -23.37 -5.63
N GLU A 343 13.84 -22.72 -6.63
CA GLU A 343 13.72 -21.24 -6.67
C GLU A 343 12.83 -20.75 -5.53
N VAL A 344 13.33 -19.74 -4.78
CA VAL A 344 12.57 -19.03 -3.74
C VAL A 344 12.44 -17.54 -4.02
N GLY A 345 13.03 -17.05 -5.10
CA GLY A 345 12.86 -15.69 -5.54
C GLY A 345 13.87 -15.20 -6.56
N ARG A 346 13.68 -13.94 -6.94
CA ARG A 346 14.59 -13.21 -7.81
C ARG A 346 14.64 -11.74 -7.41
N THR A 347 15.76 -11.08 -7.63
CA THR A 347 15.93 -9.66 -7.32
C THR A 347 16.70 -8.90 -8.41
N SER A 348 16.20 -7.71 -8.74
CA SER A 348 16.91 -6.72 -9.55
C SER A 348 17.49 -5.57 -8.70
N GLY A 349 17.20 -5.56 -7.39
CA GLY A 349 17.61 -4.50 -6.45
C GLY A 349 19.04 -4.67 -5.98
N MET A 350 20.02 -4.33 -6.82
CA MET A 350 21.45 -4.29 -6.51
C MET A 350 22.06 -3.00 -7.10
N ASP A 351 23.20 -2.57 -6.58
CA ASP A 351 23.95 -1.44 -7.16
C ASP A 351 24.56 -1.82 -8.53
N GLU A 352 25.02 -0.81 -9.26
CA GLU A 352 25.58 -1.00 -10.60
C GLU A 352 26.90 -1.76 -10.59
N GLU A 353 27.73 -1.54 -9.59
CA GLU A 353 29.03 -2.22 -9.45
C GLU A 353 28.84 -3.72 -9.26
N THR A 354 27.96 -4.11 -8.34
CA THR A 354 27.57 -5.52 -8.13
C THR A 354 26.96 -6.12 -9.38
N ARG A 355 26.08 -5.36 -10.05
CA ARG A 355 25.44 -5.81 -11.30
C ARG A 355 26.46 -6.09 -12.40
N GLN A 356 27.41 -5.18 -12.60
CA GLN A 356 28.48 -5.35 -13.57
C GLN A 356 29.35 -6.57 -13.21
N LEU A 357 29.79 -6.67 -11.96
CA LEU A 357 30.60 -7.80 -11.46
C LEU A 357 29.95 -9.15 -11.75
N LEU A 358 28.66 -9.30 -11.38
CA LEU A 358 27.91 -10.53 -11.63
C LEU A 358 27.67 -10.78 -13.13
N SER A 359 27.52 -9.73 -13.93
CA SER A 359 27.31 -9.84 -15.38
C SER A 359 28.54 -10.34 -16.12
N GLU A 360 29.71 -9.82 -15.76
CA GLU A 360 30.98 -10.18 -16.36
C GLU A 360 31.45 -11.60 -15.97
N ASN A 361 31.05 -12.04 -14.76
CA ASN A 361 31.51 -13.30 -14.17
C ASN A 361 30.36 -14.29 -13.89
N ARG A 362 29.31 -14.31 -14.72
CA ARG A 362 28.05 -15.07 -14.50
C ARG A 362 28.31 -16.53 -14.09
N LYS A 363 29.24 -17.22 -14.75
CA LYS A 363 29.55 -18.64 -14.48
C LYS A 363 30.23 -18.87 -13.16
N GLU A 364 31.05 -17.93 -12.73
CA GLU A 364 31.83 -18.02 -11.48
C GLU A 364 30.92 -17.86 -10.26
N TYR A 365 29.89 -17.03 -10.37
CA TYR A 365 28.96 -16.77 -9.27
C TYR A 365 27.76 -17.75 -9.22
N LEU A 366 27.54 -18.59 -10.22
CA LEU A 366 26.56 -19.65 -10.15
C LEU A 366 26.88 -20.63 -9.03
N GLY A 367 25.92 -20.93 -8.17
CA GLY A 367 26.08 -21.80 -7.00
C GLY A 367 26.71 -21.11 -5.78
N GLN A 368 27.10 -19.84 -5.87
CA GLN A 368 27.56 -19.08 -4.71
C GLN A 368 26.40 -18.56 -3.88
N VAL A 369 26.67 -18.28 -2.60
CA VAL A 369 25.69 -17.79 -1.65
C VAL A 369 25.65 -16.27 -1.69
N ILE A 370 24.44 -15.73 -1.66
CA ILE A 370 24.16 -14.31 -1.47
C ILE A 370 23.26 -14.13 -0.25
N GLU A 371 23.38 -12.99 0.40
CA GLU A 371 22.45 -12.52 1.39
C GLU A 371 21.42 -11.61 0.71
N VAL A 372 20.15 -11.93 0.90
CA VAL A 372 19.04 -11.10 0.44
C VAL A 372 18.20 -10.67 1.62
N GLU A 373 17.74 -9.43 1.58
CA GLU A 373 16.78 -8.88 2.52
C GLU A 373 15.38 -9.02 1.93
N ALA A 374 14.40 -9.48 2.72
CA ALA A 374 13.01 -9.59 2.29
C ALA A 374 12.04 -9.25 3.44
N GLN A 375 10.77 -9.02 3.12
CA GLN A 375 9.73 -8.77 4.14
C GLN A 375 9.29 -10.06 4.85
N GLY A 376 9.64 -11.21 4.32
CA GLY A 376 9.29 -12.53 4.83
C GLY A 376 8.98 -13.51 3.70
N ILE A 377 8.47 -14.67 4.05
CA ILE A 377 8.07 -15.72 3.12
C ILE A 377 6.58 -15.59 2.80
N ILE A 378 6.23 -15.39 1.51
CA ILE A 378 4.85 -15.28 1.05
C ILE A 378 4.12 -16.62 1.13
N ASN A 379 4.81 -17.71 0.79
CA ASN A 379 4.25 -19.04 0.73
C ASN A 379 5.23 -20.03 1.34
N LYS A 380 4.85 -20.63 2.46
CA LYS A 380 5.67 -21.58 3.21
C LYS A 380 5.92 -22.90 2.48
N ASP A 381 5.04 -23.30 1.54
CA ASP A 381 5.22 -24.55 0.77
C ASP A 381 6.30 -24.39 -0.29
N THR A 382 6.41 -23.21 -0.88
CA THR A 382 7.41 -22.88 -1.91
C THR A 382 8.63 -22.16 -1.36
N GLY A 383 8.56 -21.55 -0.18
CA GLY A 383 9.62 -20.73 0.40
C GLY A 383 9.79 -19.37 -0.28
N SER A 384 8.87 -18.94 -1.16
CA SER A 384 9.01 -17.72 -1.96
C SER A 384 9.07 -16.46 -1.10
N LEU A 385 10.10 -15.62 -1.32
CA LEU A 385 10.34 -14.37 -0.59
C LEU A 385 9.52 -13.20 -1.11
N GLN A 386 9.08 -12.35 -0.19
CA GLN A 386 8.35 -11.12 -0.49
C GLN A 386 9.32 -9.93 -0.69
N HIS A 387 9.31 -9.33 -1.89
CA HIS A 387 10.12 -8.16 -2.24
C HIS A 387 11.61 -8.29 -1.91
N PRO A 388 12.28 -9.36 -2.34
CA PRO A 388 13.68 -9.59 -2.02
C PRO A 388 14.58 -8.52 -2.65
N ARG A 389 15.61 -8.12 -1.90
CA ARG A 389 16.64 -7.18 -2.31
C ARG A 389 18.00 -7.79 -2.05
N PHE A 390 18.92 -7.67 -3.00
CA PHE A 390 20.31 -8.09 -2.85
C PHE A 390 21.02 -7.21 -1.80
N ILE A 391 21.72 -7.85 -0.86
CA ILE A 391 22.53 -7.17 0.14
C ILE A 391 24.01 -7.32 -0.17
N ARG A 392 24.50 -8.57 -0.28
CA ARG A 392 25.91 -8.84 -0.52
C ARG A 392 26.16 -10.28 -0.95
N LEU A 393 27.35 -10.53 -1.49
CA LEU A 393 27.89 -11.86 -1.65
C LEU A 393 28.33 -12.44 -0.30
N ARG A 394 28.17 -13.76 -0.13
CA ARG A 394 28.53 -14.51 1.08
C ARG A 394 29.59 -15.57 0.78
N PRO A 395 30.83 -15.18 0.42
CA PRO A 395 31.90 -16.13 0.15
C PRO A 395 32.33 -16.93 1.39
N ASP A 396 31.90 -16.49 2.57
CA ASP A 396 32.11 -17.14 3.86
C ASP A 396 31.12 -18.27 4.13
N LYS A 397 30.08 -18.46 3.31
CA LYS A 397 29.04 -19.50 3.47
C LYS A 397 29.10 -20.54 2.36
N SER A 398 28.92 -21.80 2.75
CA SER A 398 28.75 -22.90 1.82
C SER A 398 27.30 -23.03 1.37
N SER A 399 27.09 -23.30 0.09
CA SER A 399 25.74 -23.41 -0.51
C SER A 399 24.91 -24.54 0.11
N GLU A 400 25.56 -25.61 0.60
CA GLU A 400 24.88 -26.73 1.26
C GLU A 400 24.20 -26.33 2.58
N MET A 401 24.59 -25.19 3.18
CA MET A 401 23.95 -24.67 4.38
C MET A 401 22.62 -23.97 4.08
N CYS A 402 22.39 -23.55 2.85
CA CYS A 402 21.18 -22.89 2.43
C CYS A 402 20.07 -23.91 2.14
N THR A 403 19.57 -24.58 3.18
CA THR A 403 18.50 -25.58 3.06
C THR A 403 17.12 -24.95 3.20
N PHE A 404 16.11 -25.60 2.62
CA PHE A 404 14.71 -25.16 2.71
C PHE A 404 14.24 -25.07 4.17
N GLU A 405 14.64 -26.02 5.02
CA GLU A 405 14.30 -26.03 6.45
C GLU A 405 14.95 -24.86 7.20
N ALA A 406 16.20 -24.52 6.87
CA ALA A 406 16.87 -23.35 7.45
C ALA A 406 16.18 -22.07 7.00
N HIS A 407 15.87 -21.93 5.71
CA HIS A 407 15.19 -20.82 5.11
C HIS A 407 13.80 -20.54 5.73
N ILE A 408 12.98 -21.59 5.92
CA ILE A 408 11.68 -21.46 6.62
C ILE A 408 11.86 -21.09 8.10
N ARG A 409 12.96 -21.50 8.73
CA ARG A 409 13.25 -21.22 10.14
C ARG A 409 13.70 -19.76 10.35
N GLU A 410 14.42 -19.18 9.40
CA GLU A 410 14.83 -17.77 9.40
C GLU A 410 13.62 -16.82 9.27
N ASP A 411 12.47 -17.32 8.81
CA ASP A 411 11.23 -16.53 8.72
C ASP A 411 10.49 -16.38 10.07
N LYS A 412 10.92 -17.12 11.11
CA LYS A 412 10.34 -16.98 12.46
C LYS A 412 11.01 -15.86 13.22
#